data_0dcd1282c70e12e08a7128a1fc44956b
#
_entry.id   0dcd1282c70e12e08a7128a1fc44956b
#
_cell.length_a   1.000
_cell.length_b   1.000
_cell.length_c   1.000
_cell.angle_alpha   90.00
_cell.angle_beta   90.00
_cell.angle_gamma   90.00
#
_symmetry.space_group_name_H-M   'P 1'
#
loop_
_entity.id
_entity.type
_entity.pdbx_description
1 polymer ?
#
loop_
_entity_poly.entity_id
_entity_poly.type
_entity_poly.pdbx_seq_one_letter_code
_entity_poly.pdbx_strand_id
1 'polypeptide(L)'
;MRQIEISNYIYVLIMLLAFGCGTVMGQDFINGDFKDRIAKDIVAVEFWADWNSANQFADLGKLKECEKYRLDIMADASIQAEYSITAVPTIIIFDNGVEKARFNANIMFQLEADKKTVQHSVDTIKLSKFQ
;
A
#
# COMPACT_ATOMS: atom_id res chain seq x y z
N MET A 1 3.23 40.38 -33.55
CA MET A 1 2.43 39.17 -33.75
C MET A 1 3.18 37.86 -33.49
N ARG A 2 4.46 37.78 -33.81
CA ARG A 2 5.27 36.58 -33.57
C ARG A 2 5.52 36.24 -32.08
N GLN A 3 5.47 37.23 -31.21
CA GLN A 3 5.69 37.02 -29.76
C GLN A 3 4.51 36.31 -29.07
N ILE A 4 3.30 36.40 -29.61
CA ILE A 4 2.11 35.76 -29.04
C ILE A 4 2.13 34.22 -29.30
N GLU A 5 2.67 33.81 -30.44
CA GLU A 5 2.79 32.38 -30.79
C GLU A 5 3.81 31.64 -29.93
N ILE A 6 4.95 32.27 -29.63
CA ILE A 6 5.97 31.69 -28.77
C ILE A 6 5.46 31.51 -27.35
N SER A 7 4.64 32.46 -26.87
CA SER A 7 4.01 32.38 -25.56
C SER A 7 3.07 31.16 -25.47
N ASN A 8 2.29 30.92 -26.51
CA ASN A 8 1.38 29.77 -26.54
C ASN A 8 2.12 28.43 -26.55
N TYR A 9 3.24 28.34 -27.24
CA TYR A 9 4.07 27.14 -27.25
C TYR A 9 4.71 26.87 -25.88
N ILE A 10 5.09 27.91 -25.15
CA ILE A 10 5.65 27.79 -23.81
C ILE A 10 4.60 27.28 -22.84
N TYR A 11 3.36 27.77 -22.92
CA TYR A 11 2.26 27.28 -22.09
C TYR A 11 1.89 25.81 -22.39
N VAL A 12 1.88 25.44 -23.66
CA VAL A 12 1.65 24.04 -24.07
C VAL A 12 2.80 23.14 -23.59
N LEU A 13 4.03 23.60 -23.66
CA LEU A 13 5.18 22.85 -23.17
C LEU A 13 5.16 22.69 -21.64
N ILE A 14 4.78 23.74 -20.92
CA ILE A 14 4.62 23.70 -19.45
C ILE A 14 3.46 22.77 -19.06
N MET A 15 2.35 22.79 -19.82
CA MET A 15 1.23 21.89 -19.61
C MET A 15 1.63 20.42 -19.85
N LEU A 16 2.43 20.15 -20.87
CA LEU A 16 2.93 18.80 -21.16
C LEU A 16 3.90 18.30 -20.08
N LEU A 17 4.70 19.18 -19.48
CA LEU A 17 5.59 18.85 -18.38
C LEU A 17 4.81 18.63 -17.08
N ALA A 18 3.69 19.31 -16.87
CA ALA A 18 2.82 19.07 -15.71
C ALA A 18 2.06 17.73 -15.78
N PHE A 19 1.77 17.24 -16.99
CA PHE A 19 1.16 15.92 -17.18
C PHE A 19 2.15 14.77 -17.14
N GLY A 20 3.44 15.05 -17.20
CA GLY A 20 4.51 14.04 -17.13
C GLY A 20 4.93 13.66 -15.72
N CYS A 21 4.32 14.26 -14.70
CA CYS A 21 4.40 13.72 -13.36
C CYS A 21 3.50 12.48 -13.32
N GLY A 22 4.06 11.36 -13.77
CA GLY A 22 3.45 10.07 -13.50
C GLY A 22 3.11 10.08 -12.03
N THR A 23 1.84 9.92 -11.71
CA THR A 23 1.42 9.59 -10.38
C THR A 23 2.24 8.37 -9.99
N VAL A 24 3.32 8.59 -9.27
CA VAL A 24 3.82 7.56 -8.39
C VAL A 24 2.58 7.19 -7.61
N MET A 25 2.03 6.02 -7.86
CA MET A 25 0.98 5.43 -7.05
C MET A 25 1.64 5.24 -5.68
N GLY A 26 1.76 6.35 -4.96
CA GLY A 26 2.24 6.39 -3.61
C GLY A 26 1.31 5.51 -2.82
N GLN A 27 1.88 4.47 -2.25
CA GLN A 27 1.17 3.69 -1.26
C GLN A 27 0.78 4.70 -0.18
N ASP A 28 -0.51 4.93 -0.06
CA ASP A 28 -1.02 5.89 0.90
C ASP A 28 -0.65 5.43 2.31
N PHE A 29 0.06 6.29 3.03
CA PHE A 29 0.27 6.08 4.44
C PHE A 29 -1.04 6.37 5.17
N ILE A 30 -1.47 5.43 5.99
CA ILE A 30 -2.64 5.62 6.83
C ILE A 30 -2.20 6.30 8.12
N ASN A 31 -2.70 7.49 8.36
CA ASN A 31 -2.55 8.19 9.63
C ASN A 31 -3.95 8.51 10.16
N GLY A 32 -4.30 7.91 11.29
CA GLY A 32 -5.48 8.30 12.08
C GLY A 32 -6.83 7.71 11.66
N ASP A 33 -7.00 7.25 10.42
CA ASP A 33 -8.24 6.68 9.91
C ASP A 33 -8.14 5.18 9.55
N PHE A 34 -7.21 4.50 10.19
CA PHE A 34 -6.89 3.09 9.90
C PHE A 34 -8.13 2.18 9.94
N LYS A 35 -8.91 2.29 11.00
CA LYS A 35 -10.11 1.44 11.19
C LYS A 35 -11.15 1.65 10.08
N ASP A 36 -11.32 2.89 9.65
CA ASP A 36 -12.25 3.23 8.57
C ASP A 36 -11.76 2.69 7.23
N ARG A 37 -10.46 2.72 7.01
CA ARG A 37 -9.85 2.23 5.76
C ARG A 37 -9.95 0.72 5.62
N ILE A 38 -9.62 -0.03 6.66
CA ILE A 38 -9.67 -1.49 6.61
C ILE A 38 -11.11 -2.04 6.60
N ALA A 39 -12.10 -1.23 6.99
CA ALA A 39 -13.50 -1.64 6.99
C ALA A 39 -14.12 -1.75 5.61
N LYS A 40 -13.45 -1.28 4.57
CA LYS A 40 -13.95 -1.17 3.21
C LYS A 40 -13.45 -2.30 2.32
N ASP A 41 -14.21 -3.40 2.28
CA ASP A 41 -13.92 -4.52 1.38
C ASP A 41 -12.56 -5.18 1.66
N ILE A 42 -11.85 -5.65 0.65
CA ILE A 42 -10.55 -6.31 0.81
C ILE A 42 -9.43 -5.28 0.82
N VAL A 43 -8.65 -5.30 1.89
CA VAL A 43 -7.56 -4.34 2.11
C VAL A 43 -6.31 -5.09 2.54
N ALA A 44 -5.20 -4.89 1.82
CA ALA A 44 -3.89 -5.38 2.20
C ALA A 44 -3.11 -4.24 2.88
N VAL A 45 -2.65 -4.45 4.10
CA VAL A 45 -1.86 -3.48 4.84
C VAL A 45 -0.49 -4.06 5.15
N GLU A 46 0.55 -3.35 4.73
CA GLU A 46 1.92 -3.63 5.18
C GLU A 46 2.24 -2.78 6.40
N PHE A 47 2.48 -3.43 7.52
CA PHE A 47 3.03 -2.81 8.72
C PHE A 47 4.55 -2.81 8.59
N TRP A 48 5.17 -1.65 8.60
CA TRP A 48 6.60 -1.50 8.38
C TRP A 48 7.21 -0.48 9.34
N ALA A 49 8.52 -0.35 9.31
CA ALA A 49 9.23 0.68 10.03
C ALA A 49 10.39 1.19 9.18
N ASP A 50 10.69 2.47 9.28
CA ASP A 50 11.71 3.13 8.46
C ASP A 50 13.10 2.51 8.65
N TRP A 51 13.45 2.09 9.86
CA TRP A 51 14.73 1.43 10.13
C TRP A 51 14.91 0.09 9.37
N ASN A 52 13.84 -0.48 8.83
CA ASN A 52 13.85 -1.70 8.02
C ASN A 52 13.38 -1.47 6.57
N SER A 53 13.52 -0.28 6.07
CA SER A 53 13.01 0.13 4.74
C SER A 53 13.59 -0.71 3.59
N ALA A 54 14.81 -1.24 3.74
CA ALA A 54 15.44 -2.11 2.75
C ALA A 54 14.66 -3.42 2.52
N ASN A 55 13.91 -3.89 3.50
CA ASN A 55 13.12 -5.13 3.44
C ASN A 55 11.62 -4.87 3.24
N GLN A 56 11.25 -3.67 2.87
CA GLN A 56 9.89 -3.31 2.51
C GLN A 56 9.36 -4.21 1.39
N PHE A 57 8.08 -4.57 1.46
CA PHE A 57 7.45 -5.36 0.41
C PHE A 57 7.26 -4.52 -0.86
N ALA A 58 8.19 -4.66 -1.79
CA ALA A 58 8.26 -3.84 -3.00
C ALA A 58 7.04 -4.02 -3.93
N ASP A 59 6.39 -5.17 -3.86
CA ASP A 59 5.27 -5.53 -4.74
C ASP A 59 3.89 -5.15 -4.17
N LEU A 60 3.83 -4.46 -3.03
CA LEU A 60 2.54 -4.06 -2.43
C LEU A 60 1.64 -3.34 -3.43
N GLY A 61 2.18 -2.36 -4.13
CA GLY A 61 1.44 -1.59 -5.14
C GLY A 61 0.99 -2.39 -6.36
N LYS A 62 1.56 -3.57 -6.58
CA LYS A 62 1.22 -4.46 -7.70
C LYS A 62 0.11 -5.45 -7.38
N LEU A 63 -0.34 -5.54 -6.14
CA LEU A 63 -1.47 -6.37 -5.75
C LEU A 63 -2.74 -5.88 -6.44
N LYS A 64 -3.58 -6.80 -6.88
CA LYS A 64 -4.84 -6.52 -7.58
C LYS A 64 -6.02 -6.95 -6.73
N GLU A 65 -7.19 -6.38 -7.01
CA GLU A 65 -8.45 -6.75 -6.40
C GLU A 65 -8.54 -6.44 -4.90
N CYS A 66 -7.73 -5.50 -4.42
CA CYS A 66 -7.74 -5.02 -3.04
C CYS A 66 -7.21 -3.59 -2.96
N GLU A 67 -7.63 -2.87 -1.94
CA GLU A 67 -6.97 -1.63 -1.55
C GLU A 67 -5.63 -1.97 -0.87
N LYS A 68 -4.66 -1.06 -0.95
CA LYS A 68 -3.29 -1.29 -0.45
C LYS A 68 -2.82 -0.09 0.33
N TYR A 69 -2.38 -0.35 1.55
CA TYR A 69 -1.85 0.69 2.43
C TYR A 69 -0.58 0.22 3.12
N ARG A 70 0.25 1.18 3.47
CA ARG A 70 1.42 0.96 4.31
C ARG A 70 1.28 1.79 5.57
N LEU A 71 1.50 1.17 6.72
CA LEU A 71 1.43 1.82 8.02
C LEU A 71 2.79 1.73 8.72
N ASP A 72 3.32 2.89 9.11
CA ASP A 72 4.52 2.95 9.95
C ASP A 72 4.15 2.66 11.40
N ILE A 73 4.64 1.55 11.94
CA ILE A 73 4.37 1.15 13.33
C ILE A 73 4.94 2.14 14.35
N MET A 74 5.93 2.95 13.96
CA MET A 74 6.50 3.97 14.83
C MET A 74 5.59 5.19 14.97
N ALA A 75 4.68 5.38 14.02
CA ALA A 75 3.72 6.49 14.07
C ALA A 75 2.53 6.20 14.99
N ASP A 76 2.19 4.93 15.22
CA ASP A 76 1.07 4.54 16.07
C ASP A 76 1.32 3.21 16.79
N ALA A 77 1.87 3.29 17.98
CA ALA A 77 2.16 2.13 18.82
C ALA A 77 0.89 1.38 19.27
N SER A 78 -0.28 2.04 19.33
CA SER A 78 -1.52 1.39 19.71
C SER A 78 -2.00 0.38 18.68
N ILE A 79 -1.83 0.68 17.42
CA ILE A 79 -2.15 -0.24 16.31
C ILE A 79 -1.20 -1.44 16.30
N GLN A 80 0.09 -1.21 16.56
CA GLN A 80 1.05 -2.29 16.70
C GLN A 80 0.62 -3.30 17.77
N ALA A 81 0.22 -2.81 18.92
CA ALA A 81 -0.24 -3.65 20.03
C ALA A 81 -1.56 -4.36 19.72
N GLU A 82 -2.54 -3.63 19.17
CA GLU A 82 -3.87 -4.16 18.87
C GLU A 82 -3.82 -5.32 17.87
N TYR A 83 -2.99 -5.22 16.85
CA TYR A 83 -2.84 -6.27 15.82
C TYR A 83 -1.67 -7.21 16.08
N SER A 84 -1.03 -7.13 17.24
CA SER A 84 0.06 -8.01 17.64
C SER A 84 1.18 -8.07 16.60
N ILE A 85 1.62 -6.90 16.14
CA ILE A 85 2.74 -6.82 15.19
C ILE A 85 4.04 -7.01 15.94
N THR A 86 4.66 -8.16 15.79
CA THR A 86 5.89 -8.56 16.50
C THR A 86 7.14 -8.43 15.64
N ALA A 87 6.98 -8.35 14.33
CA ALA A 87 8.08 -8.19 13.39
C ALA A 87 7.61 -7.35 12.20
N VAL A 88 8.52 -6.67 11.55
CA VAL A 88 8.24 -5.90 10.33
C VAL A 88 9.18 -6.37 9.21
N PRO A 89 8.74 -6.41 7.96
CA PRO A 89 7.36 -6.13 7.55
C PRO A 89 6.38 -7.26 7.93
N THR A 90 5.16 -6.90 8.21
CA THR A 90 4.03 -7.84 8.34
C THR A 90 2.92 -7.36 7.41
N ILE A 91 2.39 -8.26 6.58
CA ILE A 91 1.24 -7.96 5.73
C ILE A 91 0.02 -8.64 6.33
N ILE A 92 -1.04 -7.88 6.55
CA ILE A 92 -2.35 -8.40 6.94
C ILE A 92 -3.35 -8.07 5.84
N ILE A 93 -4.15 -9.07 5.45
CA ILE A 93 -5.26 -8.89 4.54
C ILE A 93 -6.54 -8.90 5.35
N PHE A 94 -7.27 -7.80 5.26
CA PHE A 94 -8.57 -7.61 5.90
C PHE A 94 -9.70 -7.77 4.89
N ASP A 95 -10.83 -8.27 5.34
CA ASP A 95 -12.09 -8.23 4.62
C ASP A 95 -13.15 -7.60 5.52
N ASN A 96 -13.63 -6.41 5.14
CA ASN A 96 -14.56 -5.61 5.94
C ASN A 96 -14.11 -5.44 7.39
N GLY A 97 -12.84 -5.17 7.63
CA GLY A 97 -12.24 -4.94 8.94
C GLY A 97 -11.83 -6.20 9.70
N VAL A 98 -12.07 -7.38 9.15
CA VAL A 98 -11.72 -8.67 9.77
C VAL A 98 -10.45 -9.21 9.15
N GLU A 99 -9.46 -9.55 9.98
CA GLU A 99 -8.23 -10.19 9.53
C GLU A 99 -8.54 -11.58 8.93
N LYS A 100 -8.11 -11.79 7.69
CA LYS A 100 -8.31 -13.04 6.97
C LYS A 100 -7.02 -13.79 6.66
N ALA A 101 -5.92 -13.07 6.48
CA ALA A 101 -4.61 -13.65 6.22
C ALA A 101 -3.52 -12.77 6.80
N ARG A 102 -2.41 -13.39 7.18
CA ARG A 102 -1.26 -12.70 7.76
C ARG A 102 0.03 -13.31 7.27
N PHE A 103 0.98 -12.46 6.91
CA PHE A 103 2.33 -12.83 6.51
C PHE A 103 3.31 -12.06 7.38
N ASN A 104 3.99 -12.77 8.26
CA ASN A 104 4.98 -12.18 9.17
C ASN A 104 6.38 -12.25 8.57
N ALA A 105 7.21 -11.26 8.91
CA ALA A 105 8.64 -11.35 8.66
C ALA A 105 9.28 -12.48 9.50
N ASN A 106 10.36 -13.01 8.98
CA ASN A 106 11.21 -13.96 9.71
C ASN A 106 12.07 -13.25 10.76
N ILE A 107 12.91 -14.01 11.48
CA ILE A 107 13.81 -13.48 12.50
C ILE A 107 14.85 -12.49 11.97
N MET A 108 15.07 -12.46 10.66
CA MET A 108 15.96 -11.50 9.98
C MET A 108 15.21 -10.27 9.47
N PHE A 109 13.96 -10.08 9.87
CA PHE A 109 13.09 -8.98 9.43
C PHE A 109 12.88 -8.95 7.91
N GLN A 110 12.77 -10.13 7.31
CA GLN A 110 12.51 -10.31 5.89
C GLN A 110 11.20 -11.06 5.69
N LEU A 111 10.36 -10.56 4.80
CA LEU A 111 9.13 -11.24 4.42
C LEU A 111 9.46 -12.40 3.47
N GLU A 112 9.06 -13.61 3.82
CA GLU A 112 9.28 -14.79 2.99
C GLU A 112 8.20 -14.95 1.92
N ALA A 113 7.00 -14.42 2.17
CA ALA A 113 5.92 -14.45 1.19
C ALA A 113 6.24 -13.55 0.00
N ASP A 114 6.07 -14.08 -1.20
CA ASP A 114 6.21 -13.34 -2.44
C ASP A 114 4.87 -12.72 -2.90
N LYS A 115 4.91 -11.92 -3.95
CA LYS A 115 3.71 -11.31 -4.53
C LYS A 115 2.64 -12.36 -4.89
N LYS A 116 3.04 -13.47 -5.45
CA LYS A 116 2.12 -14.54 -5.88
C LYS A 116 1.37 -15.13 -4.69
N THR A 117 2.08 -15.38 -3.58
CA THR A 117 1.49 -15.92 -2.35
C THR A 117 0.49 -14.96 -1.74
N VAL A 118 0.86 -13.68 -1.63
CA VAL A 118 -0.03 -12.63 -1.09
C VAL A 118 -1.24 -12.44 -1.99
N GLN A 119 -1.04 -12.35 -3.31
CA GLN A 119 -2.13 -12.22 -4.28
C GLN A 119 -3.09 -13.40 -4.22
N HIS A 120 -2.56 -14.62 -4.09
CA HIS A 120 -3.40 -15.82 -3.97
C HIS A 120 -4.35 -15.74 -2.76
N SER A 121 -3.88 -15.20 -1.64
CA SER A 121 -4.75 -14.99 -0.47
C SER A 121 -5.85 -13.97 -0.74
N VAL A 122 -5.53 -12.87 -1.42
CA VAL A 122 -6.54 -11.87 -1.84
C VAL A 122 -7.59 -12.52 -2.74
N ASP A 123 -7.15 -13.27 -3.74
CA ASP A 123 -8.03 -13.93 -4.70
C ASP A 123 -8.94 -14.96 -4.02
N THR A 124 -8.40 -15.74 -3.08
CA THR A 124 -9.15 -16.71 -2.30
C THR A 124 -10.24 -16.05 -1.46
N ILE A 125 -9.91 -14.95 -0.78
CA ILE A 125 -10.87 -14.18 0.01
C ILE A 125 -11.97 -13.62 -0.90
N LYS A 126 -11.60 -13.07 -2.05
CA LYS A 126 -12.56 -12.55 -3.01
C LYS A 126 -13.52 -13.63 -3.50
N LEU A 127 -12.99 -14.78 -3.88
CA LEU A 127 -13.81 -15.91 -4.34
C LEU A 127 -14.78 -16.41 -3.25
N SER A 128 -14.38 -16.40 -1.99
CA SER A 128 -15.24 -16.84 -0.88
C SER A 128 -16.49 -15.98 -0.70
N LYS A 129 -16.47 -14.74 -1.19
CA LYS A 129 -17.62 -13.82 -1.13
C LYS A 129 -18.76 -14.19 -2.08
N PHE A 130 -18.47 -15.03 -3.06
CA PHE A 130 -19.45 -15.45 -4.06
C PHE A 130 -20.03 -16.87 -3.79
N GLN A 131 -19.68 -17.45 -2.66
CA GLN A 131 -20.14 -18.78 -2.26
C GLN A 131 -21.37 -18.72 -1.30
#